data_e98b6dab6b62dec9e96bef76d1cb3d2c
#
_entry.id   e98b6dab6b62dec9e96bef76d1cb3d2c
#
_cell.length_a   1.000
_cell.length_b   1.000
_cell.length_c   1.000
_cell.angle_alpha   90.00
_cell.angle_beta   90.00
_cell.angle_gamma   90.00
#
_symmetry.space_group_name_H-M   'P 1'
#
loop_
_entity.id
_entity.type
_entity.pdbx_description
1 polymer ?
#
loop_
_entity_poly.entity_id
_entity_poly.type
_entity_poly.pdbx_seq_one_letter_code
_entity_poly.pdbx_strand_id
1 'polypeptide(L)'
;MYNLKKGLDIPISGSPDGSISDSTKISHVGVLGPDYVGMKPTMMVESGDKVNIGSKLFEDKKNPGIFYTSPATGTIKSINRGDKRRFISIEIEVSDEESQVEIYNDSNEAIIDNISKFGVINNFRTRPFNKTPKPNDIPEDIFINLCDTNPLSVDPYIYLHHEIDLFNKSLLKLKEIYKCNIHVCYQN
;
A
#
# COMPACT_ATOMS: atom_id res chain seq x y z
N MET A 1 -1.92 27.77 12.50
CA MET A 1 -1.78 26.60 13.37
C MET A 1 -3.10 26.39 14.10
N TYR A 2 -3.79 25.27 13.92
CA TYR A 2 -5.06 24.97 14.59
C TYR A 2 -4.74 24.22 15.89
N ASN A 3 -5.21 24.75 17.01
CA ASN A 3 -5.00 24.13 18.33
C ASN A 3 -6.27 23.38 18.73
N LEU A 4 -6.23 22.06 18.74
CA LEU A 4 -7.33 21.21 19.19
C LEU A 4 -7.29 21.13 20.72
N LYS A 5 -8.30 21.70 21.37
CA LYS A 5 -8.40 21.75 22.85
C LYS A 5 -9.04 20.52 23.48
N LYS A 6 -9.71 19.67 22.69
CA LYS A 6 -10.38 18.46 23.17
C LYS A 6 -10.13 17.34 22.17
N GLY A 7 -9.69 16.20 22.68
CA GLY A 7 -9.67 14.91 22.01
C GLY A 7 -10.61 13.93 22.67
N LEU A 8 -10.85 12.79 22.06
CA LEU A 8 -11.52 11.66 22.66
C LEU A 8 -10.49 10.54 22.82
N ASP A 9 -10.10 10.27 24.07
CA ASP A 9 -9.23 9.14 24.37
C ASP A 9 -10.08 7.95 24.79
N ILE A 10 -9.80 6.79 24.21
CA ILE A 10 -10.39 5.53 24.64
C ILE A 10 -9.47 4.96 25.73
N PRO A 11 -9.95 4.79 26.98
CA PRO A 11 -9.10 4.33 28.08
C PRO A 11 -8.82 2.82 27.98
N ILE A 12 -7.94 2.44 27.05
CA ILE A 12 -7.42 1.10 26.91
C ILE A 12 -6.04 1.07 27.54
N SER A 13 -5.85 0.15 28.49
CA SER A 13 -4.55 -0.05 29.14
C SER A 13 -3.63 -0.92 28.29
N GLY A 14 -2.36 -0.58 28.30
CA GLY A 14 -1.31 -1.27 27.56
C GLY A 14 -0.62 -0.37 26.54
N SER A 15 0.53 -0.80 26.10
CA SER A 15 1.29 -0.19 25.01
C SER A 15 2.14 -1.28 24.34
N PRO A 16 2.45 -1.16 23.04
CA PRO A 16 3.46 -1.99 22.39
C PRO A 16 4.81 -1.80 23.10
N ASP A 17 5.59 -2.87 23.25
CA ASP A 17 6.92 -2.80 23.88
C ASP A 17 8.01 -2.22 22.96
N GLY A 18 7.65 -1.95 21.67
CA GLY A 18 8.56 -1.40 20.67
C GLY A 18 9.54 -2.40 20.09
N SER A 19 9.44 -3.68 20.43
CA SER A 19 10.27 -4.71 19.82
C SER A 19 9.74 -5.14 18.46
N ILE A 20 10.65 -5.36 17.50
CA ILE A 20 10.33 -5.95 16.20
C ILE A 20 10.72 -7.43 16.28
N SER A 21 9.77 -8.32 15.97
CA SER A 21 10.01 -9.76 15.95
C SER A 21 9.93 -10.30 14.52
N ASP A 22 11.03 -10.88 14.06
CA ASP A 22 11.14 -11.54 12.75
C ASP A 22 10.89 -13.06 12.83
N SER A 23 10.43 -13.54 13.99
CA SER A 23 10.34 -14.99 14.26
C SER A 23 9.14 -15.68 13.64
N THR A 24 8.17 -14.94 13.12
CA THR A 24 6.92 -15.52 12.59
C THR A 24 7.02 -15.80 11.09
N LYS A 25 7.06 -17.10 10.72
CA LYS A 25 6.95 -17.50 9.32
C LYS A 25 5.52 -17.31 8.84
N ILE A 26 5.34 -16.47 7.82
CA ILE A 26 4.05 -16.23 7.18
C ILE A 26 3.85 -17.28 6.09
N SER A 27 2.80 -18.10 6.22
CA SER A 27 2.46 -19.13 5.23
C SER A 27 1.44 -18.67 4.19
N HIS A 28 0.63 -17.65 4.52
CA HIS A 28 -0.42 -17.12 3.63
C HIS A 28 -0.49 -15.60 3.74
N VAL A 29 -0.76 -14.96 2.61
CA VAL A 29 -1.09 -13.54 2.53
C VAL A 29 -2.38 -13.35 1.74
N GLY A 30 -3.09 -12.24 2.01
CA GLY A 30 -4.35 -11.94 1.36
C GLY A 30 -4.38 -10.53 0.78
N VAL A 31 -4.94 -10.39 -0.43
CA VAL A 31 -5.28 -9.08 -1.01
C VAL A 31 -6.80 -8.93 -0.93
N LEU A 32 -7.26 -7.96 -0.15
CA LEU A 32 -8.67 -7.80 0.18
C LEU A 32 -9.36 -6.78 -0.73
N GLY A 33 -10.48 -7.16 -1.34
CA GLY A 33 -11.27 -6.25 -2.17
C GLY A 33 -11.83 -5.03 -1.43
N PRO A 34 -12.34 -5.19 -0.19
CA PRO A 34 -12.90 -4.08 0.60
C PRO A 34 -11.89 -2.95 0.92
N ASP A 35 -10.58 -3.21 0.91
CA ASP A 35 -9.56 -2.21 1.20
C ASP A 35 -9.46 -1.14 0.09
N TYR A 36 -10.03 -1.42 -1.08
CA TYR A 36 -9.93 -0.56 -2.26
C TYR A 36 -11.30 0.04 -2.63
N VAL A 37 -11.57 1.22 -2.10
CA VAL A 37 -12.87 1.91 -2.23
C VAL A 37 -13.23 2.17 -3.69
N GLY A 38 -14.35 1.57 -4.13
CA GLY A 38 -14.92 1.80 -5.46
C GLY A 38 -14.26 1.04 -6.59
N MET A 39 -13.20 0.28 -6.34
CA MET A 39 -12.50 -0.59 -7.30
C MET A 39 -13.44 -1.67 -7.86
N LYS A 40 -13.27 -1.99 -9.15
CA LYS A 40 -13.94 -3.12 -9.80
C LYS A 40 -12.89 -3.98 -10.52
N PRO A 41 -12.57 -5.19 -10.00
CA PRO A 41 -11.45 -5.96 -10.53
C PRO A 41 -11.77 -6.65 -11.86
N THR A 42 -10.80 -6.61 -12.75
CA THR A 42 -10.65 -7.54 -13.87
C THR A 42 -9.49 -8.48 -13.50
N MET A 43 -9.79 -9.74 -13.18
CA MET A 43 -8.77 -10.71 -12.76
C MET A 43 -7.82 -11.03 -13.90
N MET A 44 -6.55 -11.15 -13.56
CA MET A 44 -5.45 -11.51 -14.45
C MET A 44 -4.79 -12.83 -14.05
N VAL A 45 -5.25 -13.43 -12.95
CA VAL A 45 -4.77 -14.70 -12.41
C VAL A 45 -5.94 -15.64 -12.08
N GLU A 46 -5.63 -16.94 -11.99
CA GLU A 46 -6.53 -17.99 -11.58
C GLU A 46 -5.96 -18.78 -10.38
N SER A 47 -6.79 -19.57 -9.71
CA SER A 47 -6.30 -20.46 -8.65
C SER A 47 -5.33 -21.49 -9.22
N GLY A 48 -4.19 -21.65 -8.56
CA GLY A 48 -3.08 -22.49 -9.00
C GLY A 48 -1.96 -21.76 -9.73
N ASP A 49 -2.16 -20.51 -10.14
CA ASP A 49 -1.11 -19.71 -10.79
C ASP A 49 0.02 -19.41 -9.81
N LYS A 50 1.26 -19.46 -10.31
CA LYS A 50 2.44 -19.00 -9.59
C LYS A 50 2.62 -17.51 -9.80
N VAL A 51 2.92 -16.79 -8.73
CA VAL A 51 3.16 -15.35 -8.75
C VAL A 51 4.41 -14.98 -7.99
N ASN A 52 5.08 -13.93 -8.45
CA ASN A 52 6.21 -13.31 -7.77
C ASN A 52 5.75 -12.00 -7.11
N ILE A 53 6.54 -11.47 -6.18
CA ILE A 53 6.33 -10.11 -5.64
C ILE A 53 6.26 -9.13 -6.83
N GLY A 54 5.17 -8.33 -6.89
CA GLY A 54 4.91 -7.39 -7.97
C GLY A 54 4.17 -7.96 -9.18
N SER A 55 3.91 -9.27 -9.26
CA SER A 55 3.08 -9.87 -10.31
C SER A 55 1.66 -9.31 -10.29
N LYS A 56 1.10 -8.97 -11.45
CA LYS A 56 -0.24 -8.40 -11.56
C LYS A 56 -1.30 -9.43 -11.23
N LEU A 57 -2.15 -9.13 -10.24
CA LEU A 57 -3.26 -9.98 -9.82
C LEU A 57 -4.57 -9.59 -10.52
N PHE A 58 -4.84 -8.29 -10.57
CA PHE A 58 -6.00 -7.73 -11.25
C PHE A 58 -5.80 -6.26 -11.58
N GLU A 59 -6.61 -5.76 -12.51
CA GLU A 59 -6.68 -4.36 -12.93
C GLU A 59 -8.00 -3.74 -12.47
N ASP A 60 -8.01 -2.44 -12.14
CA ASP A 60 -9.26 -1.73 -11.90
C ASP A 60 -9.96 -1.40 -13.22
N LYS A 61 -11.05 -2.09 -13.52
CA LYS A 61 -11.86 -1.84 -14.72
C LYS A 61 -12.34 -0.40 -14.87
N LYS A 62 -12.49 0.35 -13.76
CA LYS A 62 -12.93 1.74 -13.78
C LYS A 62 -11.80 2.74 -14.02
N ASN A 63 -10.59 2.33 -13.73
CA ASN A 63 -9.37 3.13 -13.90
C ASN A 63 -8.31 2.28 -14.59
N PRO A 64 -8.39 2.10 -15.92
CA PRO A 64 -7.42 1.32 -16.68
C PRO A 64 -5.99 1.80 -16.44
N GLY A 65 -5.05 0.87 -16.34
CA GLY A 65 -3.65 1.14 -16.03
C GLY A 65 -3.31 1.09 -14.53
N ILE A 66 -4.31 0.95 -13.64
CA ILE A 66 -4.07 0.70 -12.21
C ILE A 66 -4.12 -0.80 -11.94
N PHE A 67 -2.97 -1.34 -11.57
CA PHE A 67 -2.81 -2.76 -11.26
C PHE A 67 -2.67 -2.97 -9.76
N TYR A 68 -3.20 -4.10 -9.30
CA TYR A 68 -3.03 -4.61 -7.95
C TYR A 68 -2.14 -5.84 -8.04
N THR A 69 -1.06 -5.81 -7.29
CA THR A 69 0.05 -6.76 -7.45
C THR A 69 0.20 -7.67 -6.24
N SER A 70 0.90 -8.77 -6.44
CA SER A 70 1.17 -9.73 -5.38
C SER A 70 2.16 -9.15 -4.36
N PRO A 71 1.84 -9.20 -3.06
CA PRO A 71 2.74 -8.78 -1.99
C PRO A 71 3.79 -9.85 -1.64
N ALA A 72 3.64 -11.07 -2.16
CA ALA A 72 4.54 -12.19 -1.87
C ALA A 72 4.73 -13.09 -3.09
N THR A 73 5.83 -13.84 -3.11
CA THR A 73 6.04 -14.95 -4.03
C THR A 73 5.31 -16.18 -3.54
N GLY A 74 4.59 -16.86 -4.41
CA GLY A 74 3.83 -18.05 -4.03
C GLY A 74 2.87 -18.53 -5.09
N THR A 75 1.82 -19.22 -4.63
CA THR A 75 0.78 -19.78 -5.51
C THR A 75 -0.59 -19.23 -5.09
N ILE A 76 -1.40 -18.83 -6.08
CA ILE A 76 -2.79 -18.39 -5.83
C ILE A 76 -3.58 -19.58 -5.31
N LYS A 77 -3.89 -19.58 -4.03
CA LYS A 77 -4.68 -20.65 -3.38
C LYS A 77 -6.15 -20.53 -3.71
N SER A 78 -6.71 -19.33 -3.60
CA SER A 78 -8.13 -19.09 -3.86
C SER A 78 -8.41 -17.65 -4.28
N ILE A 79 -9.48 -17.47 -5.07
CA ILE A 79 -10.08 -16.17 -5.39
C ILE A 79 -11.49 -16.19 -4.84
N ASN A 80 -11.70 -15.51 -3.72
CA ASN A 80 -12.94 -15.54 -2.98
C ASN A 80 -13.92 -14.48 -3.48
N ARG A 81 -15.15 -14.90 -3.68
CA ARG A 81 -16.25 -14.06 -4.16
C ARG A 81 -17.47 -14.23 -3.26
N GLY A 82 -18.14 -13.12 -2.97
CA GLY A 82 -19.39 -13.08 -2.22
C GLY A 82 -20.62 -12.95 -3.12
N ASP A 83 -21.69 -12.48 -2.51
CA ASP A 83 -22.97 -12.24 -3.19
C ASP A 83 -22.80 -11.42 -4.45
N LYS A 84 -23.57 -11.78 -5.50
CA LYS A 84 -23.50 -11.13 -6.82
C LYS A 84 -22.09 -11.12 -7.42
N ARG A 85 -21.25 -12.10 -7.09
CA ARG A 85 -19.85 -12.25 -7.53
C ARG A 85 -18.94 -11.08 -7.09
N ARG A 86 -19.29 -10.39 -6.00
CA ARG A 86 -18.44 -9.32 -5.43
C ARG A 86 -17.08 -9.93 -5.04
N PHE A 87 -16.01 -9.27 -5.45
CA PHE A 87 -14.68 -9.67 -5.05
C PHE A 87 -14.48 -9.45 -3.55
N ILE A 88 -14.03 -10.50 -2.85
CA ILE A 88 -13.71 -10.48 -1.42
C ILE A 88 -12.19 -10.46 -1.24
N SER A 89 -11.49 -11.50 -1.73
CA SER A 89 -10.04 -11.60 -1.55
C SER A 89 -9.38 -12.53 -2.56
N ILE A 90 -8.08 -12.36 -2.72
CA ILE A 90 -7.16 -13.36 -3.26
C ILE A 90 -6.32 -13.85 -2.10
N GLU A 91 -6.22 -15.15 -1.91
CA GLU A 91 -5.34 -15.82 -0.95
C GLU A 91 -4.15 -16.42 -1.68
N ILE A 92 -2.94 -16.11 -1.21
CA ILE A 92 -1.68 -16.59 -1.78
C ILE A 92 -0.98 -17.43 -0.72
N GLU A 93 -0.67 -18.67 -1.05
CA GLU A 93 0.20 -19.53 -0.27
C GLU A 93 1.65 -19.13 -0.57
N VAL A 94 2.35 -18.65 0.47
CA VAL A 94 3.69 -18.07 0.33
C VAL A 94 4.72 -19.18 0.10
N SER A 95 5.60 -18.97 -0.89
CA SER A 95 6.76 -19.85 -1.14
C SER A 95 7.92 -19.50 -0.20
N ASP A 96 8.78 -20.48 0.07
CA ASP A 96 10.05 -20.25 0.78
C ASP A 96 11.10 -19.52 -0.10
N GLU A 97 10.92 -19.55 -1.41
CA GLU A 97 11.78 -18.84 -2.38
C GLU A 97 11.17 -17.49 -2.68
N GLU A 98 11.89 -16.42 -2.38
CA GLU A 98 11.48 -15.07 -2.76
C GLU A 98 11.96 -14.74 -4.18
N SER A 99 11.05 -14.23 -4.98
CA SER A 99 11.33 -13.70 -6.30
C SER A 99 10.47 -12.47 -6.55
N GLN A 100 11.01 -11.48 -7.23
CA GLN A 100 10.30 -10.24 -7.54
C GLN A 100 10.37 -9.93 -9.03
N VAL A 101 9.38 -9.17 -9.52
CA VAL A 101 9.40 -8.63 -10.87
C VAL A 101 10.46 -7.53 -10.93
N GLU A 102 11.37 -7.63 -11.89
CA GLU A 102 12.45 -6.66 -12.06
C GLU A 102 11.94 -5.34 -12.67
N ILE A 103 12.49 -4.22 -12.21
CA ILE A 103 12.21 -2.87 -12.72
C ILE A 103 13.50 -2.34 -13.33
N TYR A 104 13.51 -2.15 -14.65
CA TYR A 104 14.74 -1.84 -15.39
C TYR A 104 14.97 -0.36 -15.72
N ASN A 105 14.05 0.54 -15.38
CA ASN A 105 14.15 1.93 -15.81
C ASN A 105 13.80 2.89 -14.66
N ASP A 106 14.70 3.82 -14.37
CA ASP A 106 14.62 4.81 -13.29
C ASP A 106 14.41 6.25 -13.77
N SER A 107 14.11 6.48 -15.06
CA SER A 107 13.71 7.81 -15.53
C SER A 107 12.40 8.25 -14.86
N ASN A 108 12.18 9.56 -14.70
CA ASN A 108 11.01 10.07 -14.01
C ASN A 108 9.68 9.63 -14.66
N GLU A 109 9.64 9.59 -16.00
CA GLU A 109 8.47 9.09 -16.74
C GLU A 109 8.24 7.59 -16.48
N ALA A 110 9.32 6.81 -16.50
CA ALA A 110 9.24 5.39 -16.21
C ALA A 110 8.86 5.12 -14.75
N ILE A 111 9.29 5.95 -13.79
CA ILE A 111 8.91 5.80 -12.39
C ILE A 111 7.41 6.06 -12.20
N ILE A 112 6.82 7.09 -12.83
CA ILE A 112 5.37 7.35 -12.78
C ILE A 112 4.59 6.14 -13.31
N ASP A 113 5.03 5.60 -14.44
CA ASP A 113 4.42 4.42 -15.05
C ASP A 113 4.57 3.18 -14.14
N ASN A 114 5.75 2.99 -13.57
CA ASN A 114 6.05 1.92 -12.63
C ASN A 114 5.23 2.02 -11.33
N ILE A 115 5.03 3.22 -10.78
CA ILE A 115 4.14 3.44 -9.62
C ILE A 115 2.75 2.87 -9.86
N SER A 116 2.21 3.02 -11.08
CA SER A 116 0.91 2.47 -11.46
C SER A 116 0.96 0.98 -11.77
N LYS A 117 1.97 0.53 -12.52
CA LYS A 117 2.11 -0.86 -12.97
C LYS A 117 2.40 -1.84 -11.83
N PHE A 118 3.20 -1.41 -10.86
CA PHE A 118 3.58 -2.24 -9.71
C PHE A 118 2.71 -2.00 -8.47
N GLY A 119 1.58 -1.31 -8.62
CA GLY A 119 0.57 -1.18 -7.58
C GLY A 119 0.93 -0.20 -6.46
N VAL A 120 2.04 0.51 -6.53
CA VAL A 120 2.44 1.51 -5.52
C VAL A 120 1.42 2.63 -5.41
N ILE A 121 0.78 3.01 -6.52
CA ILE A 121 -0.28 4.03 -6.58
C ILE A 121 -1.46 3.68 -5.66
N ASN A 122 -1.68 2.40 -5.35
CA ASN A 122 -2.79 1.96 -4.51
C ASN A 122 -2.62 2.35 -3.04
N ASN A 123 -1.44 2.81 -2.64
CA ASN A 123 -1.19 3.34 -1.30
C ASN A 123 -1.57 4.83 -1.18
N PHE A 124 -1.78 5.51 -2.30
CA PHE A 124 -2.24 6.89 -2.31
C PHE A 124 -3.78 6.96 -2.26
N ARG A 125 -4.29 8.00 -1.61
CA ARG A 125 -5.73 8.26 -1.49
C ARG A 125 -6.03 9.72 -1.81
N THR A 126 -6.93 9.94 -2.76
CA THR A 126 -7.40 11.29 -3.09
C THR A 126 -8.39 11.80 -2.05
N ARG A 127 -8.35 13.08 -1.73
CA ARG A 127 -9.35 13.75 -0.91
C ARG A 127 -10.34 14.51 -1.80
N PRO A 128 -11.62 14.61 -1.42
CA PRO A 128 -12.25 14.09 -0.18
C PRO A 128 -12.75 12.65 -0.25
N PHE A 129 -12.69 11.97 -1.40
CA PHE A 129 -13.45 10.73 -1.64
C PHE A 129 -12.69 9.45 -1.29
N ASN A 130 -11.46 9.54 -0.80
CA ASN A 130 -10.64 8.40 -0.37
C ASN A 130 -10.48 7.30 -1.46
N LYS A 131 -10.33 7.72 -2.71
CA LYS A 131 -10.13 6.82 -3.85
C LYS A 131 -8.65 6.76 -4.25
N THR A 132 -8.24 5.67 -4.88
CA THR A 132 -6.95 5.59 -5.58
C THR A 132 -6.92 6.67 -6.67
N PRO A 133 -5.86 7.49 -6.79
CA PRO A 133 -5.71 8.46 -7.86
C PRO A 133 -5.61 7.76 -9.22
N LYS A 134 -5.93 8.46 -10.29
CA LYS A 134 -5.69 7.95 -11.65
C LYS A 134 -4.19 8.06 -11.99
N PRO A 135 -3.68 7.23 -12.90
CA PRO A 135 -2.25 7.24 -13.26
C PRO A 135 -1.70 8.61 -13.69
N ASN A 136 -2.56 9.45 -14.29
CA ASN A 136 -2.17 10.77 -14.80
C ASN A 136 -2.61 11.94 -13.90
N ASP A 137 -3.16 11.65 -12.71
CA ASP A 137 -3.50 12.71 -11.76
C ASP A 137 -2.21 13.34 -11.22
N ILE A 138 -2.13 14.67 -11.28
CA ILE A 138 -1.02 15.44 -10.72
C ILE A 138 -1.53 16.09 -9.44
N PRO A 139 -1.01 15.73 -8.26
CA PRO A 139 -1.39 16.36 -7.02
C PRO A 139 -0.75 17.75 -6.87
N GLU A 140 -1.45 18.68 -6.23
CA GLU A 140 -0.85 19.95 -5.76
C GLU A 140 -0.08 19.71 -4.47
N ASP A 141 -0.63 18.86 -3.59
CA ASP A 141 -0.07 18.53 -2.29
C ASP A 141 -0.18 17.02 -2.02
N ILE A 142 0.87 16.46 -1.43
CA ILE A 142 0.88 15.08 -0.90
C ILE A 142 1.08 15.15 0.61
N PHE A 143 0.15 14.57 1.36
CA PHE A 143 0.22 14.45 2.82
C PHE A 143 0.63 13.03 3.20
N ILE A 144 1.69 12.91 3.97
CA ILE A 144 2.18 11.64 4.52
C ILE A 144 1.93 11.68 6.02
N ASN A 145 1.09 10.77 6.49
CA ASN A 145 0.71 10.72 7.90
C ASN A 145 1.54 9.66 8.63
N LEU A 146 2.38 10.13 9.55
CA LEU A 146 3.13 9.31 10.51
C LEU A 146 2.51 9.38 11.92
N CYS A 147 1.24 9.81 12.02
CA CYS A 147 0.52 9.86 13.28
C CYS A 147 -0.58 8.80 13.26
N ASP A 148 -0.33 7.65 13.83
CA ASP A 148 -1.38 6.66 14.07
C ASP A 148 -1.98 6.87 15.44
N THR A 149 -3.23 7.33 15.49
CA THR A 149 -3.98 7.59 16.72
C THR A 149 -4.93 6.46 17.10
N ASN A 150 -4.84 5.31 16.45
CA ASN A 150 -5.60 4.14 16.85
C ASN A 150 -5.12 3.64 18.22
N PRO A 151 -6.04 3.12 19.07
CA PRO A 151 -5.65 2.54 20.34
C PRO A 151 -4.59 1.45 20.18
N LEU A 152 -3.53 1.47 20.99
CA LEU A 152 -2.42 0.52 20.99
C LEU A 152 -1.61 0.51 19.67
N SER A 153 -1.68 1.58 18.86
CA SER A 153 -0.83 1.70 17.67
C SER A 153 0.64 1.79 18.06
N VAL A 154 1.48 1.26 17.18
CA VAL A 154 2.94 1.36 17.30
C VAL A 154 3.40 2.73 16.80
N ASP A 155 4.34 3.36 17.52
CA ASP A 155 4.99 4.58 17.03
C ASP A 155 5.71 4.28 15.69
N PRO A 156 5.35 4.97 14.60
CA PRO A 156 6.00 4.78 13.31
C PRO A 156 7.51 4.94 13.32
N TYR A 157 8.07 5.69 14.25
CA TYR A 157 9.51 5.86 14.41
C TYR A 157 10.22 4.53 14.70
N ILE A 158 9.57 3.59 15.39
CA ILE A 158 10.16 2.30 15.75
C ILE A 158 10.60 1.51 14.52
N TYR A 159 9.84 1.55 13.42
CA TYR A 159 10.18 0.85 12.19
C TYR A 159 10.81 1.74 11.12
N LEU A 160 10.62 3.06 11.17
CA LEU A 160 11.19 3.98 10.19
C LEU A 160 12.63 4.40 10.48
N HIS A 161 13.06 4.40 11.75
CA HIS A 161 14.37 4.95 12.11
C HIS A 161 15.55 4.22 11.44
N HIS A 162 15.40 2.93 11.16
CA HIS A 162 16.41 2.15 10.43
C HIS A 162 16.46 2.49 8.94
N GLU A 163 15.39 3.06 8.37
CA GLU A 163 15.23 3.38 6.96
C GLU A 163 15.05 4.89 6.70
N ILE A 164 15.45 5.72 7.66
CA ILE A 164 15.20 7.17 7.59
C ILE A 164 15.83 7.82 6.36
N ASP A 165 17.03 7.37 5.95
CA ASP A 165 17.71 7.89 4.78
C ASP A 165 16.98 7.51 3.49
N LEU A 166 16.47 6.27 3.40
CA LEU A 166 15.68 5.81 2.27
C LEU A 166 14.35 6.55 2.22
N PHE A 167 13.69 6.75 3.37
CA PHE A 167 12.48 7.55 3.49
C PHE A 167 12.68 8.96 2.96
N ASN A 168 13.72 9.67 3.42
CA ASN A 168 14.03 11.02 2.98
C ASN A 168 14.33 11.10 1.48
N LYS A 169 15.10 10.15 0.93
CA LYS A 169 15.36 10.05 -0.52
C LYS A 169 14.07 9.85 -1.30
N SER A 170 13.15 9.01 -0.79
CA SER A 170 11.86 8.76 -1.42
C SER A 170 10.97 9.99 -1.44
N LEU A 171 10.95 10.80 -0.36
CA LEU A 171 10.23 12.08 -0.32
C LEU A 171 10.74 13.06 -1.37
N LEU A 172 12.07 13.20 -1.48
CA LEU A 172 12.69 14.08 -2.49
C LEU A 172 12.35 13.61 -3.90
N LYS A 173 12.35 12.29 -4.14
CA LYS A 173 12.00 11.72 -5.43
C LYS A 173 10.52 11.93 -5.78
N LEU A 174 9.61 11.75 -4.85
CA LEU A 174 8.18 12.06 -5.04
C LEU A 174 7.97 13.54 -5.37
N LYS A 175 8.66 14.45 -4.68
CA LYS A 175 8.60 15.88 -4.96
C LYS A 175 9.11 16.23 -6.35
N GLU A 176 10.19 15.60 -6.79
CA GLU A 176 10.76 15.78 -8.12
C GLU A 176 9.79 15.30 -9.22
N ILE A 177 9.22 14.11 -9.04
CA ILE A 177 8.35 13.45 -10.02
C ILE A 177 7.04 14.22 -10.19
N TYR A 178 6.35 14.51 -9.09
CA TYR A 178 5.02 15.15 -9.12
C TYR A 178 5.07 16.68 -9.11
N LYS A 179 6.24 17.28 -8.87
CA LYS A 179 6.44 18.75 -8.78
C LYS A 179 5.43 19.41 -7.82
N CYS A 180 5.12 18.74 -6.72
CA CYS A 180 4.12 19.15 -5.73
C CYS A 180 4.74 19.43 -4.37
N ASN A 181 3.95 19.97 -3.44
CA ASN A 181 4.36 20.08 -2.05
C ASN A 181 4.19 18.75 -1.34
N ILE A 182 5.14 18.42 -0.45
CA ILE A 182 5.04 17.24 0.40
C ILE A 182 4.98 17.67 1.85
N HIS A 183 3.95 17.23 2.54
CA HIS A 183 3.69 17.51 3.95
C HIS A 183 3.80 16.23 4.75
N VAL A 184 4.74 16.19 5.69
CA VAL A 184 4.89 15.06 6.61
C VAL A 184 4.26 15.45 7.94
N CYS A 185 3.23 14.72 8.35
CA CYS A 185 2.55 14.90 9.63
C CYS A 185 3.13 13.90 10.64
N TYR A 186 3.67 14.38 11.72
CA TYR A 186 4.24 13.55 12.79
C TYR A 186 3.86 14.11 14.16
N GLN A 187 3.93 13.28 15.17
CA GLN A 187 3.71 13.66 16.56
C GLN A 187 5.05 14.01 17.20
N ASN A 188 5.08 15.13 17.96
CA ASN A 188 6.24 15.54 18.75
C ASN A 188 6.27 14.82 20.09
#